data_93fb6dc7ad44f5165806ce394aeb1daf
#
_entry.id   93fb6dc7ad44f5165806ce394aeb1daf
#
_cell.length_a   1.000
_cell.length_b   1.000
_cell.length_c   1.000
_cell.angle_alpha   90.00
_cell.angle_beta   90.00
_cell.angle_gamma   90.00
#
_symmetry.space_group_name_H-M   'P 1'
#
loop_
_entity.id
_entity.type
_entity.pdbx_description
1 polymer ?
#
loop_
_entity_poly.entity_id
_entity_poly.type
_entity_poly.pdbx_seq_one_letter_code
_entity_poly.pdbx_strand_id
1 'polypeptide(L)'
;VIATGKIYGTSGAIDYGTITNRTVANSIDNNYEIFETNLSCMKDDYGFLFNSDGNVVGISQVNSDSKLKAIGISDLKCMIECMINRQGKMYFGIVAQNVDSELSEKNGIPMGIYISKVDNDSPAYQAGLQPGDIIQGINKMPCYSIQRLNDKIYDSSAGQVINVSIKRKGKSGYFDASYD
;
A
#
# COMPACT_ATOMS: atom_id res chain seq x y z
N VAL A 1 -18.76 -10.84 -6.71
CA VAL A 1 -18.94 -9.57 -5.98
C VAL A 1 -20.20 -8.86 -6.43
N ILE A 2 -20.74 -8.04 -5.55
CA ILE A 2 -21.88 -7.16 -5.79
C ILE A 2 -21.35 -5.73 -5.76
N ALA A 3 -21.57 -4.98 -6.84
CA ALA A 3 -21.22 -3.57 -6.90
C ALA A 3 -22.48 -2.72 -6.65
N THR A 4 -22.36 -1.70 -5.82
CA THR A 4 -23.44 -0.73 -5.59
C THR A 4 -22.88 0.69 -5.46
N GLY A 5 -23.64 1.66 -5.94
CA GLY A 5 -23.24 3.06 -5.91
C GLY A 5 -23.80 3.82 -7.12
N LYS A 6 -23.01 4.76 -7.64
CA LYS A 6 -23.27 5.34 -8.96
C LYS A 6 -22.55 4.46 -9.98
N ILE A 7 -23.27 3.63 -10.69
CA ILE A 7 -22.78 2.70 -11.72
C ILE A 7 -23.56 2.96 -13.01
N TYR A 8 -22.89 2.98 -14.15
CA TYR A 8 -23.48 3.38 -15.44
C TYR A 8 -24.16 4.77 -15.42
N GLY A 9 -23.59 5.69 -14.63
CA GLY A 9 -24.16 7.03 -14.46
C GLY A 9 -25.42 7.09 -13.59
N THR A 10 -25.94 5.95 -13.10
CA THR A 10 -27.16 5.85 -12.30
C THR A 10 -26.84 5.68 -10.84
N SER A 11 -27.32 6.61 -9.99
CA SER A 11 -27.16 6.52 -8.54
C SER A 11 -28.02 5.40 -7.94
N GLY A 12 -27.46 4.65 -6.99
CA GLY A 12 -28.14 3.53 -6.34
C GLY A 12 -28.26 2.28 -7.19
N ALA A 13 -27.55 2.21 -8.32
CA ALA A 13 -27.48 1.00 -9.13
C ALA A 13 -26.82 -0.15 -8.36
N ILE A 14 -27.25 -1.36 -8.66
CA ILE A 14 -26.66 -2.61 -8.15
C ILE A 14 -26.35 -3.47 -9.38
N ASP A 15 -25.14 -4.01 -9.41
CA ASP A 15 -24.70 -4.93 -10.44
C ASP A 15 -23.90 -6.09 -9.86
N TYR A 16 -23.84 -7.19 -10.58
CA TYR A 16 -23.21 -8.44 -10.15
C TYR A 16 -22.06 -8.81 -11.08
N GLY A 17 -20.91 -9.11 -10.51
CA GLY A 17 -19.74 -9.47 -11.28
C GLY A 17 -18.75 -10.38 -10.54
N THR A 18 -17.62 -10.57 -11.18
CA THR A 18 -16.50 -11.35 -10.63
C THR A 18 -15.24 -10.51 -10.63
N ILE A 19 -14.36 -10.77 -9.65
CA ILE A 19 -12.99 -10.29 -9.69
C ILE A 19 -12.24 -11.15 -10.72
N THR A 20 -11.72 -10.50 -11.75
CA THR A 20 -11.01 -11.15 -12.86
C THR A 20 -9.50 -11.11 -12.67
N ASN A 21 -9.00 -10.12 -11.94
CA ASN A 21 -7.57 -9.97 -11.69
C ASN A 21 -7.33 -9.20 -10.39
N ARG A 22 -6.10 -9.35 -9.83
CA ARG A 22 -5.60 -8.60 -8.69
C ARG A 22 -4.24 -8.06 -9.03
N THR A 23 -4.05 -6.77 -8.84
CA THR A 23 -2.78 -6.09 -9.05
C THR A 23 -2.43 -5.26 -7.82
N VAL A 24 -1.17 -4.89 -7.67
CA VAL A 24 -0.73 -4.03 -6.57
C VAL A 24 -0.31 -2.68 -7.14
N ALA A 25 -0.94 -1.62 -6.66
CA ALA A 25 -0.53 -0.26 -6.93
C ALA A 25 0.35 0.27 -5.79
N ASN A 26 1.59 0.60 -6.11
CA ASN A 26 2.52 1.19 -5.14
C ASN A 26 2.29 2.70 -5.08
N SER A 27 2.14 3.23 -3.88
CA SER A 27 1.99 4.65 -3.59
C SER A 27 2.98 5.07 -2.49
N ILE A 28 3.02 6.36 -2.18
CA ILE A 28 3.82 6.86 -1.07
C ILE A 28 3.25 6.27 0.24
N ASP A 29 4.13 5.59 0.97
CA ASP A 29 3.89 4.94 2.25
C ASP A 29 2.78 3.89 2.24
N ASN A 30 2.34 3.41 1.08
CA ASN A 30 1.34 2.35 1.02
C ASN A 30 1.37 1.55 -0.29
N ASN A 31 0.84 0.35 -0.22
CA ASN A 31 0.51 -0.49 -1.36
C ASN A 31 -0.97 -0.80 -1.30
N TYR A 32 -1.63 -0.66 -2.42
CA TYR A 32 -3.06 -0.93 -2.54
C TYR A 32 -3.29 -2.13 -3.44
N GLU A 33 -4.02 -3.12 -2.95
CA GLU A 33 -4.54 -4.20 -3.78
C GLU A 33 -5.68 -3.65 -4.64
N ILE A 34 -5.53 -3.74 -5.94
CA ILE A 34 -6.54 -3.33 -6.92
C ILE A 34 -7.26 -4.57 -7.45
N PHE A 35 -8.53 -4.65 -7.20
CA PHE A 35 -9.42 -5.64 -7.79
C PHE A 35 -9.91 -5.16 -9.15
N GLU A 36 -9.62 -5.92 -10.20
CA GLU A 36 -10.22 -5.71 -11.51
C GLU A 36 -11.46 -6.60 -11.63
N THR A 37 -12.53 -6.06 -12.14
CA THR A 37 -13.79 -6.81 -12.31
C THR A 37 -14.19 -6.91 -13.79
N ASN A 38 -15.15 -7.79 -14.08
CA ASN A 38 -15.80 -7.86 -15.39
C ASN A 38 -16.92 -6.82 -15.56
N LEU A 39 -17.17 -6.01 -14.55
CA LEU A 39 -18.18 -4.96 -14.60
C LEU A 39 -17.66 -3.75 -15.39
N SER A 40 -18.52 -3.16 -16.18
CA SER A 40 -18.24 -1.90 -16.87
C SER A 40 -18.56 -0.70 -15.98
N CYS A 41 -17.92 0.42 -16.22
CA CYS A 41 -18.20 1.68 -15.53
C CYS A 41 -18.07 2.87 -16.48
N MET A 42 -18.70 3.97 -16.13
CA MET A 42 -18.52 5.25 -16.79
C MET A 42 -17.51 6.11 -16.01
N LYS A 43 -16.99 7.12 -16.66
CA LYS A 43 -16.22 8.16 -15.99
C LYS A 43 -17.09 8.77 -14.89
N ASP A 44 -16.51 8.97 -13.71
CA ASP A 44 -17.21 9.51 -12.54
C ASP A 44 -18.19 8.53 -11.83
N ASP A 45 -18.18 7.25 -12.18
CA ASP A 45 -18.83 6.22 -11.39
C ASP A 45 -18.04 5.94 -10.10
N TYR A 46 -18.75 5.68 -9.01
CA TYR A 46 -18.17 5.35 -7.70
C TYR A 46 -19.09 4.43 -6.92
N GLY A 47 -18.53 3.68 -6.00
CA GLY A 47 -19.33 2.81 -5.16
C GLY A 47 -18.49 1.86 -4.32
N PHE A 48 -19.15 0.80 -3.90
CA PHE A 48 -18.57 -0.23 -3.06
C PHE A 48 -18.74 -1.59 -3.71
N LEU A 49 -17.75 -2.46 -3.48
CA LEU A 49 -17.86 -3.88 -3.76
C LEU A 49 -18.16 -4.65 -2.48
N PHE A 50 -19.11 -5.55 -2.56
CA PHE A 50 -19.49 -6.46 -1.47
C PHE A 50 -19.23 -7.91 -1.88
N ASN A 51 -18.94 -8.76 -0.89
CA ASN A 51 -18.95 -10.21 -1.08
C ASN A 51 -20.39 -10.76 -0.96
N SER A 52 -20.52 -12.09 -1.09
CA SER A 52 -21.80 -12.80 -0.92
C SER A 52 -22.41 -12.68 0.48
N ASP A 53 -21.59 -12.40 1.48
CA ASP A 53 -22.00 -12.30 2.88
C ASP A 53 -22.43 -10.86 3.25
N GLY A 54 -22.38 -9.93 2.29
CA GLY A 54 -22.73 -8.53 2.49
C GLY A 54 -21.61 -7.68 3.11
N ASN A 55 -20.38 -8.20 3.20
CA ASN A 55 -19.25 -7.42 3.70
C ASN A 55 -18.64 -6.58 2.57
N VAL A 56 -18.26 -5.34 2.88
CA VAL A 56 -17.50 -4.48 1.97
C VAL A 56 -16.12 -5.09 1.76
N VAL A 57 -15.76 -5.35 0.50
CA VAL A 57 -14.44 -5.87 0.11
C VAL A 57 -13.58 -4.85 -0.63
N GLY A 58 -14.19 -3.79 -1.15
CA GLY A 58 -13.45 -2.74 -1.84
C GLY A 58 -14.26 -1.48 -2.09
N ILE A 59 -13.55 -0.40 -2.35
CA ILE A 59 -14.12 0.89 -2.79
C ILE A 59 -13.76 1.07 -4.24
N SER A 60 -14.76 1.31 -5.08
CA SER A 60 -14.54 1.46 -6.52
C SER A 60 -13.77 2.74 -6.83
N GLN A 61 -12.83 2.61 -7.74
CA GLN A 61 -12.05 3.69 -8.31
C GLN A 61 -12.29 3.72 -9.80
N VAL A 62 -12.52 4.92 -10.33
CA VAL A 62 -12.70 5.11 -11.77
C VAL A 62 -11.37 4.97 -12.50
N ASN A 63 -11.39 4.23 -13.59
CA ASN A 63 -10.28 4.09 -14.51
C ASN A 63 -10.67 4.44 -15.95
N SER A 64 -9.64 4.76 -16.74
CA SER A 64 -9.76 5.13 -18.16
C SER A 64 -10.28 4.02 -19.08
N ASP A 65 -10.27 2.77 -18.63
CA ASP A 65 -10.53 1.57 -19.44
C ASP A 65 -11.97 1.05 -19.36
N SER A 66 -12.90 1.85 -18.83
CA SER A 66 -14.33 1.52 -18.75
C SER A 66 -14.66 0.24 -17.96
N LYS A 67 -13.69 -0.29 -17.18
CA LYS A 67 -13.89 -1.42 -16.26
C LYS A 67 -13.90 -0.95 -14.83
N LEU A 68 -14.82 -1.48 -14.04
CA LEU A 68 -14.90 -1.18 -12.62
C LEU A 68 -13.71 -1.84 -11.91
N LYS A 69 -12.86 -1.00 -11.33
CA LYS A 69 -11.76 -1.41 -10.46
C LYS A 69 -12.04 -0.92 -9.05
N ALA A 70 -11.52 -1.62 -8.06
CA ALA A 70 -11.70 -1.24 -6.66
C ALA A 70 -10.42 -1.44 -5.87
N ILE A 71 -10.19 -0.55 -4.91
CA ILE A 71 -9.13 -0.70 -3.91
C ILE A 71 -9.66 -1.60 -2.80
N GLY A 72 -8.88 -2.60 -2.40
CA GLY A 72 -9.21 -3.49 -1.30
C GLY A 72 -9.43 -2.74 0.01
N ILE A 73 -10.51 -3.05 0.71
CA ILE A 73 -10.89 -2.34 1.94
C ILE A 73 -9.85 -2.53 3.06
N SER A 74 -9.17 -3.67 3.08
CA SER A 74 -8.13 -3.98 4.06
C SER A 74 -6.97 -2.99 4.02
N ASP A 75 -6.60 -2.52 2.82
CA ASP A 75 -5.50 -1.58 2.64
C ASP A 75 -5.89 -0.14 2.99
N LEU A 76 -7.18 0.13 3.07
CA LEU A 76 -7.73 1.44 3.44
C LEU A 76 -8.03 1.56 4.94
N LYS A 77 -7.97 0.45 5.70
CA LYS A 77 -8.35 0.40 7.11
C LYS A 77 -7.64 1.47 7.95
N CYS A 78 -6.32 1.50 7.93
CA CYS A 78 -5.55 2.50 8.70
C CYS A 78 -5.91 3.94 8.31
N MET A 79 -6.10 4.21 7.02
CA MET A 79 -6.50 5.53 6.55
C MET A 79 -7.89 5.93 7.05
N ILE A 80 -8.84 4.99 7.01
CA ILE A 80 -10.21 5.20 7.50
C ILE A 80 -10.20 5.45 9.02
N GLU A 81 -9.44 4.67 9.78
CA GLU A 81 -9.28 4.83 11.23
C GLU A 81 -8.68 6.19 11.58
N CYS A 82 -7.65 6.63 10.86
CA CYS A 82 -7.06 7.97 11.03
C CYS A 82 -8.08 9.09 10.79
N MET A 83 -8.90 8.97 9.74
CA MET A 83 -9.95 9.95 9.46
C MET A 83 -11.02 9.99 10.55
N ILE A 84 -11.46 8.84 11.04
CA ILE A 84 -12.46 8.73 12.13
C ILE A 84 -11.92 9.34 13.43
N ASN A 85 -10.67 9.03 13.76
CA ASN A 85 -10.04 9.49 14.99
C ASN A 85 -9.47 10.92 14.88
N ARG A 86 -9.64 11.59 13.75
CA ARG A 86 -9.08 12.93 13.45
C ARG A 86 -7.57 13.00 13.66
N GLN A 87 -6.88 11.90 13.45
CA GLN A 87 -5.42 11.84 13.48
C GLN A 87 -4.87 12.25 12.12
N GLY A 88 -3.79 13.04 12.12
CA GLY A 88 -3.06 13.33 10.89
C GLY A 88 -2.47 12.06 10.30
N LYS A 89 -2.46 11.95 8.96
CA LYS A 89 -1.75 10.85 8.30
C LYS A 89 -0.27 10.97 8.64
N MET A 90 0.27 9.92 9.23
CA MET A 90 1.72 9.82 9.42
C MET A 90 2.38 9.68 8.04
N TYR A 91 3.48 10.39 7.85
CA TYR A 91 4.20 10.48 6.59
C TYR A 91 5.65 10.08 6.78
N PHE A 92 6.09 9.07 6.06
CA PHE A 92 7.47 8.59 6.05
C PHE A 92 8.18 8.97 4.75
N GLY A 93 7.48 8.86 3.63
CA GLY A 93 7.89 9.38 2.33
C GLY A 93 8.64 8.40 1.45
N ILE A 94 8.26 7.13 1.43
CA ILE A 94 8.81 6.13 0.54
C ILE A 94 7.76 5.52 -0.39
N VAL A 95 8.19 5.14 -1.59
CA VAL A 95 7.48 4.18 -2.43
C VAL A 95 8.26 2.88 -2.40
N ALA A 96 7.61 1.81 -2.00
CA ALA A 96 8.30 0.56 -1.76
C ALA A 96 7.45 -0.66 -2.15
N GLN A 97 8.08 -1.83 -2.20
CA GLN A 97 7.40 -3.10 -2.45
C GLN A 97 7.95 -4.18 -1.53
N ASN A 98 7.11 -5.15 -1.19
CA ASN A 98 7.52 -6.30 -0.41
C ASN A 98 8.40 -7.24 -1.26
N VAL A 99 9.50 -7.70 -0.68
CA VAL A 99 10.37 -8.75 -1.24
C VAL A 99 10.20 -9.98 -0.36
N ASP A 100 9.39 -10.91 -0.82
CA ASP A 100 9.18 -12.21 -0.20
C ASP A 100 10.32 -13.20 -0.54
N SER A 101 10.20 -14.45 -0.12
CA SER A 101 11.20 -15.48 -0.37
C SER A 101 11.37 -15.78 -1.87
N GLU A 102 10.28 -15.80 -2.63
CA GLU A 102 10.31 -16.13 -4.07
C GLU A 102 11.03 -15.01 -4.85
N LEU A 103 10.69 -13.76 -4.62
CA LEU A 103 11.35 -12.61 -5.23
C LEU A 103 12.81 -12.47 -4.80
N SER A 104 13.10 -12.78 -3.52
CA SER A 104 14.45 -12.78 -2.96
C SER A 104 15.34 -13.77 -3.69
N GLU A 105 14.92 -15.02 -3.83
CA GLU A 105 15.68 -16.07 -4.54
C GLU A 105 15.83 -15.77 -6.02
N LYS A 106 14.76 -15.36 -6.68
CA LYS A 106 14.74 -15.06 -8.12
C LYS A 106 15.68 -13.92 -8.50
N ASN A 107 15.77 -12.89 -7.66
CA ASN A 107 16.53 -11.68 -7.97
C ASN A 107 17.88 -11.57 -7.22
N GLY A 108 18.19 -12.51 -6.32
CA GLY A 108 19.40 -12.48 -5.51
C GLY A 108 19.48 -11.26 -4.58
N ILE A 109 18.35 -10.80 -4.06
CA ILE A 109 18.25 -9.65 -3.16
C ILE A 109 17.72 -10.08 -1.79
N PRO A 110 18.11 -9.43 -0.68
CA PRO A 110 17.57 -9.77 0.64
C PRO A 110 16.05 -9.63 0.72
N MET A 111 15.41 -10.49 1.52
CA MET A 111 14.00 -10.30 1.90
C MET A 111 13.81 -9.02 2.69
N GLY A 112 12.67 -8.37 2.52
CA GLY A 112 12.34 -7.13 3.21
C GLY A 112 11.44 -6.21 2.41
N ILE A 113 11.52 -4.92 2.69
CA ILE A 113 10.77 -3.87 1.98
C ILE A 113 11.76 -3.12 1.09
N TYR A 114 11.71 -3.36 -0.21
CA TYR A 114 12.57 -2.70 -1.19
C TYR A 114 12.05 -1.29 -1.49
N ILE A 115 12.88 -0.28 -1.26
CA ILE A 115 12.58 1.13 -1.55
C ILE A 115 12.85 1.40 -3.04
N SER A 116 11.82 1.74 -3.79
CA SER A 116 11.93 2.13 -5.21
C SER A 116 12.09 3.64 -5.38
N LYS A 117 11.51 4.43 -4.47
CA LYS A 117 11.60 5.89 -4.48
C LYS A 117 11.57 6.43 -3.04
N VAL A 118 12.30 7.50 -2.80
CA VAL A 118 12.19 8.32 -1.58
C VAL A 118 11.72 9.70 -2.01
N ASP A 119 10.74 10.23 -1.31
CA ASP A 119 10.20 11.55 -1.61
C ASP A 119 11.11 12.64 -1.05
N ASN A 120 11.33 13.68 -1.82
CA ASN A 120 12.19 14.78 -1.40
C ASN A 120 11.59 15.47 -0.17
N ASP A 121 12.45 15.93 0.73
CA ASP A 121 12.08 16.60 1.99
C ASP A 121 11.27 15.75 2.98
N SER A 122 11.12 14.44 2.70
CA SER A 122 10.47 13.49 3.61
C SER A 122 11.35 13.14 4.82
N PRO A 123 10.77 12.63 5.92
CA PRO A 123 11.53 12.07 7.03
C PRO A 123 12.50 10.98 6.59
N ALA A 124 12.10 10.08 5.69
CA ALA A 124 12.97 9.05 5.13
C ALA A 124 14.16 9.64 4.37
N TYR A 125 13.96 10.70 3.61
CA TYR A 125 15.03 11.41 2.90
C TYR A 125 16.00 12.09 3.88
N GLN A 126 15.47 12.78 4.89
CA GLN A 126 16.28 13.44 5.92
C GLN A 126 17.10 12.45 6.76
N ALA A 127 16.56 11.27 7.01
CA ALA A 127 17.26 10.17 7.65
C ALA A 127 18.35 9.53 6.75
N GLY A 128 18.40 9.83 5.45
CA GLY A 128 19.41 9.30 4.52
C GLY A 128 19.05 7.98 3.86
N LEU A 129 17.78 7.58 3.87
CA LEU A 129 17.29 6.45 3.09
C LEU A 129 17.36 6.77 1.59
N GLN A 130 17.60 5.75 0.78
CA GLN A 130 17.82 5.89 -0.66
C GLN A 130 17.06 4.82 -1.44
N PRO A 131 16.69 5.09 -2.71
CA PRO A 131 16.23 4.04 -3.60
C PRO A 131 17.26 2.90 -3.70
N GLY A 132 16.80 1.66 -3.63
CA GLY A 132 17.64 0.48 -3.59
C GLY A 132 17.92 -0.06 -2.18
N ASP A 133 17.59 0.66 -1.12
CA ASP A 133 17.64 0.15 0.24
C ASP A 133 16.53 -0.89 0.47
N ILE A 134 16.82 -1.86 1.33
CA ILE A 134 15.86 -2.89 1.72
C ILE A 134 15.68 -2.82 3.25
N ILE A 135 14.52 -2.36 3.68
CA ILE A 135 14.17 -2.32 5.11
C ILE A 135 13.95 -3.74 5.59
N GLN A 136 14.61 -4.10 6.69
CA GLN A 136 14.48 -5.40 7.34
C GLN A 136 13.96 -5.32 8.77
N GLY A 137 13.97 -4.15 9.37
CA GLY A 137 13.51 -3.97 10.74
C GLY A 137 13.16 -2.54 11.08
N ILE A 138 12.35 -2.40 12.13
CA ILE A 138 11.94 -1.14 12.71
C ILE A 138 12.00 -1.28 14.24
N ASN A 139 12.62 -0.31 14.91
CA ASN A 139 12.79 -0.30 16.38
C ASN A 139 13.35 -1.64 16.90
N LYS A 140 14.37 -2.19 16.22
CA LYS A 140 15.03 -3.47 16.52
C LYS A 140 14.13 -4.71 16.36
N MET A 141 12.93 -4.57 15.79
CA MET A 141 12.06 -5.70 15.48
C MET A 141 12.05 -5.97 13.98
N PRO A 142 12.04 -7.24 13.53
CA PRO A 142 11.96 -7.59 12.13
C PRO A 142 10.69 -7.02 11.48
N CYS A 143 10.86 -6.41 10.30
CA CYS A 143 9.78 -5.83 9.51
C CYS A 143 10.01 -6.12 8.02
N TYR A 144 9.22 -7.03 7.46
CA TYR A 144 9.35 -7.50 6.08
C TYR A 144 8.14 -7.18 5.21
N SER A 145 7.18 -6.41 5.72
CA SER A 145 6.02 -5.98 4.94
C SER A 145 5.67 -4.52 5.18
N ILE A 146 5.19 -3.86 4.13
CA ILE A 146 4.75 -2.46 4.17
C ILE A 146 3.58 -2.28 5.13
N GLN A 147 2.66 -3.25 5.23
CA GLN A 147 1.57 -3.20 6.19
C GLN A 147 2.11 -3.09 7.62
N ARG A 148 3.07 -3.95 8.00
CA ARG A 148 3.71 -3.87 9.32
C ARG A 148 4.47 -2.57 9.56
N LEU A 149 5.15 -2.04 8.53
CA LEU A 149 5.81 -0.74 8.60
C LEU A 149 4.78 0.35 8.89
N ASN A 150 3.68 0.35 8.14
CA ASN A 150 2.59 1.32 8.32
C ASN A 150 1.95 1.23 9.70
N ASP A 151 1.61 0.02 10.17
CA ASP A 151 1.06 -0.18 11.51
C ASP A 151 1.98 0.44 12.57
N LYS A 152 3.30 0.23 12.47
CA LYS A 152 4.28 0.80 13.41
C LYS A 152 4.40 2.33 13.29
N ILE A 153 4.32 2.87 12.09
CA ILE A 153 4.32 4.32 11.86
C ILE A 153 3.03 4.92 12.43
N TYR A 154 1.87 4.30 12.20
CA TYR A 154 0.58 4.77 12.74
C TYR A 154 0.48 4.68 14.26
N ASP A 155 1.08 3.65 14.86
CA ASP A 155 1.15 3.50 16.33
C ASP A 155 2.09 4.52 16.99
N SER A 156 2.89 5.23 16.22
CA SER A 156 3.86 6.20 16.72
C SER A 156 3.23 7.58 16.90
N SER A 157 3.77 8.37 17.81
CA SER A 157 3.36 9.76 17.99
C SER A 157 4.09 10.69 17.02
N ALA A 158 3.47 11.80 16.64
CA ALA A 158 4.12 12.81 15.83
C ALA A 158 5.41 13.31 16.50
N GLY A 159 6.52 13.35 15.76
CA GLY A 159 7.84 13.70 16.28
C GLY A 159 8.60 12.59 16.99
N GLN A 160 8.02 11.37 17.05
CA GLN A 160 8.74 10.22 17.58
C GLN A 160 9.82 9.75 16.60
N VAL A 161 11.04 9.54 17.10
CA VAL A 161 12.13 8.93 16.34
C VAL A 161 11.89 7.44 16.17
N ILE A 162 12.01 6.96 14.94
CA ILE A 162 11.84 5.57 14.56
C ILE A 162 13.16 5.06 13.98
N ASN A 163 13.80 4.09 14.65
CA ASN A 163 15.01 3.46 14.13
C ASN A 163 14.67 2.43 13.04
N VAL A 164 15.29 2.57 11.88
CA VAL A 164 15.08 1.69 10.71
C VAL A 164 16.38 0.96 10.38
N SER A 165 16.35 -0.36 10.38
CA SER A 165 17.48 -1.18 9.94
C SER A 165 17.28 -1.61 8.48
N ILE A 166 18.32 -1.43 7.68
CA ILE A 166 18.29 -1.69 6.24
C ILE A 166 19.46 -2.55 5.78
N LYS A 167 19.29 -3.14 4.62
CA LYS A 167 20.36 -3.65 3.76
C LYS A 167 20.55 -2.71 2.58
N ARG A 168 21.77 -2.18 2.40
CA ARG A 168 22.13 -1.33 1.24
C ARG A 168 23.11 -2.06 0.34
N LYS A 169 22.91 -2.00 -0.96
CA LYS A 169 23.81 -2.61 -1.94
C LYS A 169 25.09 -1.79 -2.09
N GLY A 170 26.23 -2.39 -1.76
CA GLY A 170 27.57 -1.84 -2.02
C GLY A 170 28.29 -2.55 -3.17
N LYS A 171 29.56 -2.21 -3.40
CA LYS A 171 30.38 -2.80 -4.48
C LYS A 171 30.62 -4.30 -4.30
N SER A 172 30.68 -4.78 -3.06
CA SER A 172 30.98 -6.18 -2.70
C SER A 172 29.76 -6.96 -2.18
N GLY A 173 28.56 -6.42 -2.29
CA GLY A 173 27.31 -7.05 -1.79
C GLY A 173 26.52 -6.11 -0.93
N TYR A 174 25.56 -6.68 -0.17
CA TYR A 174 24.72 -5.93 0.75
C TYR A 174 25.41 -5.75 2.11
N PHE A 175 25.30 -4.57 2.70
CA PHE A 175 25.75 -4.27 4.05
C PHE A 175 24.59 -3.74 4.92
N ASP A 176 24.73 -3.94 6.24
CA ASP A 176 23.76 -3.45 7.22
C ASP A 176 23.99 -1.97 7.54
N ALA A 177 22.90 -1.19 7.62
CA ALA A 177 22.91 0.17 8.13
C ALA A 177 21.65 0.41 8.98
N SER A 178 21.71 1.38 9.88
CA SER A 178 20.57 1.81 10.70
C SER A 178 20.47 3.32 10.64
N TYR A 179 19.25 3.82 10.58
CA TYR A 179 18.90 5.23 10.50
C TYR A 179 17.81 5.57 11.53
N ASP A 180 17.89 6.76 12.10
CA ASP A 180 16.96 7.31 13.09
C ASP A 180 16.16 8.48 12.48
#